data_3cb31b357bc551fb0819acf60dc910a5
#
_entry.id   3cb31b357bc551fb0819acf60dc910a5
#
_cell.length_a   1.000
_cell.length_b   1.000
_cell.length_c   1.000
_cell.angle_alpha   90.00
_cell.angle_beta   90.00
_cell.angle_gamma   90.00
#
_symmetry.space_group_name_H-M   'P 1'
#
loop_
_entity.id
_entity.type
_entity.pdbx_description
1 polymer ?
#
loop_
_entity_poly.entity_id
_entity_poly.type
_entity_poly.pdbx_seq_one_letter_code
_entity_poly.pdbx_strand_id
1 'polypeptide(L)'
;MFKIKGIQLACISCCVPDRYEFNRDLSEFEEERKQKIIQSTGVVSRPIVNDTQCTSDLVCQSAENLIKQISIDPDKIGVLILVTQTPDYILPATSCIIHNRLKLCKDTIVFDINLGCSGYIYGLYVASILLMSSDKSYALLLAGDTISKYAGKEDASTRFIFGDAGSATLLEKNEQANTLFFSFGTDGSGWQNLIIPAGGARNRDNKENNKITIDLDGNKRTAENLYMDGMEIFNFTISTVVPHLQEIIDKCGFPDTVVFHQANRYMLEFMRKSLKIPKDRFLYSLGKYGNTSSASIPLTLCSELKKTDDVNKTLLSGFGVGYSWGSVMLNLQNTLLLNIYEYSGKDE
;
A
#
# COMPACT_ATOMS: atom_id res chain seq x y z
N MET A 1 -21.39 -0.40 6.81
CA MET A 1 -20.45 -1.52 6.97
C MET A 1 -20.85 -2.65 6.04
N PHE A 2 -19.91 -3.21 5.29
CA PHE A 2 -20.11 -4.33 4.37
C PHE A 2 -19.57 -5.62 5.00
N LYS A 3 -20.18 -6.75 4.67
CA LYS A 3 -19.82 -8.06 5.25
C LYS A 3 -19.56 -9.06 4.13
N ILE A 4 -18.42 -9.73 4.19
CA ILE A 4 -18.05 -10.84 3.31
C ILE A 4 -17.93 -12.10 4.15
N LYS A 5 -18.56 -13.17 3.69
CA LYS A 5 -18.48 -14.51 4.30
C LYS A 5 -17.94 -15.50 3.27
N GLY A 6 -17.31 -16.57 3.75
CA GLY A 6 -16.84 -17.64 2.88
C GLY A 6 -15.56 -17.30 2.11
N ILE A 7 -14.84 -16.25 2.50
CA ILE A 7 -13.54 -15.86 1.95
C ILE A 7 -12.54 -15.68 3.09
N GLN A 8 -11.34 -16.21 2.91
CA GLN A 8 -10.19 -15.99 3.80
C GLN A 8 -8.97 -15.49 3.03
N LEU A 9 -8.06 -14.82 3.75
CA LEU A 9 -6.72 -14.54 3.26
C LEU A 9 -5.88 -15.80 3.53
N ALA A 10 -5.49 -16.51 2.47
CA ALA A 10 -4.74 -17.77 2.61
C ALA A 10 -3.24 -17.52 2.74
N CYS A 11 -2.69 -16.57 1.97
CA CYS A 11 -1.26 -16.29 1.98
C CYS A 11 -0.98 -14.83 1.59
N ILE A 12 0.08 -14.24 2.15
CA ILE A 12 0.61 -12.92 1.79
C ILE A 12 2.11 -13.04 1.52
N SER A 13 2.56 -12.46 0.41
CA SER A 13 3.96 -12.36 -0.01
C SER A 13 4.27 -10.91 -0.36
N CYS A 14 5.48 -10.47 -0.05
CA CYS A 14 5.93 -9.11 -0.36
C CYS A 14 7.32 -9.13 -0.99
N CYS A 15 7.55 -8.16 -1.86
CA CYS A 15 8.81 -7.93 -2.54
C CYS A 15 9.18 -6.45 -2.46
N VAL A 16 10.45 -6.19 -2.17
CA VAL A 16 11.02 -4.84 -2.17
C VAL A 16 12.26 -4.81 -3.07
N PRO A 17 12.65 -3.66 -3.63
CA PRO A 17 13.96 -3.54 -4.26
C PRO A 17 15.09 -3.89 -3.29
N ASP A 18 16.19 -4.46 -3.80
CA ASP A 18 17.40 -4.75 -3.03
C ASP A 18 18.22 -3.50 -2.72
N ARG A 19 17.98 -2.41 -3.45
CA ARG A 19 18.61 -1.11 -3.23
C ARG A 19 17.88 -0.31 -2.17
N TYR A 20 18.59 0.10 -1.12
CA TYR A 20 18.07 0.98 -0.07
C TYR A 20 18.76 2.35 -0.11
N GLU A 21 17.96 3.42 0.04
CA GLU A 21 18.44 4.75 0.36
C GLU A 21 18.27 5.03 1.84
N PHE A 22 19.33 5.49 2.49
CA PHE A 22 19.31 5.93 3.88
C PHE A 22 19.07 7.44 3.94
N ASN A 23 18.06 7.87 4.69
CA ASN A 23 17.70 9.28 4.77
C ASN A 23 18.82 10.18 5.33
N ARG A 24 19.71 9.63 6.16
CA ARG A 24 20.90 10.35 6.67
C ARG A 24 21.91 10.69 5.56
N ASP A 25 21.93 9.91 4.48
CA ASP A 25 22.93 10.01 3.41
C ASP A 25 22.49 10.93 2.25
N LEU A 26 21.28 11.54 2.34
CA LEU A 26 20.76 12.47 1.34
C LEU A 26 21.56 13.77 1.36
N SER A 27 22.43 13.95 0.37
CA SER A 27 23.38 15.10 0.27
C SER A 27 22.70 16.43 -0.06
N GLU A 28 21.47 16.37 -0.58
CA GLU A 28 20.68 17.54 -1.00
C GLU A 28 20.14 18.37 0.17
N PHE A 29 20.26 17.85 1.41
CA PHE A 29 19.67 18.47 2.59
C PHE A 29 20.69 18.67 3.72
N GLU A 30 20.57 19.80 4.43
CA GLU A 30 21.39 20.12 5.60
C GLU A 30 21.19 19.09 6.73
N GLU A 31 22.27 18.78 7.46
CA GLU A 31 22.30 17.72 8.47
C GLU A 31 21.23 17.91 9.57
N GLU A 32 21.08 19.14 10.06
CA GLU A 32 20.06 19.45 11.08
C GLU A 32 18.63 19.22 10.56
N ARG A 33 18.35 19.56 9.29
CA ARG A 33 17.06 19.32 8.64
C ARG A 33 16.80 17.82 8.49
N LYS A 34 17.79 17.04 8.05
CA LYS A 34 17.69 15.57 7.95
C LYS A 34 17.31 14.94 9.28
N GLN A 35 18.04 15.28 10.36
CA GLN A 35 17.78 14.74 11.68
C GLN A 35 16.36 15.04 12.18
N LYS A 36 15.89 16.28 12.02
CA LYS A 36 14.51 16.67 12.39
C LYS A 36 13.45 15.86 11.63
N ILE A 37 13.63 15.67 10.32
CA ILE A 37 12.68 14.94 9.49
C ILE A 37 12.71 13.45 9.84
N ILE A 38 13.86 12.82 9.98
CA ILE A 38 13.99 11.42 10.39
C ILE A 38 13.33 11.18 11.75
N GLN A 39 13.53 12.07 12.71
CA GLN A 39 12.93 11.97 14.04
C GLN A 39 11.39 12.07 13.98
N SER A 40 10.85 12.99 13.19
CA SER A 40 9.40 13.21 13.09
C SER A 40 8.70 12.13 12.27
N THR A 41 9.28 11.76 11.12
CA THR A 41 8.71 10.75 10.22
C THR A 41 8.93 9.33 10.72
N GLY A 42 10.04 9.09 11.44
CA GLY A 42 10.48 7.78 11.88
C GLY A 42 11.07 6.92 10.76
N VAL A 43 11.27 7.47 9.56
CA VAL A 43 11.82 6.76 8.40
C VAL A 43 13.33 6.88 8.38
N VAL A 44 14.04 5.75 8.50
CA VAL A 44 15.50 5.70 8.51
C VAL A 44 16.03 5.35 7.12
N SER A 45 15.40 4.40 6.45
CA SER A 45 15.76 3.94 5.11
C SER A 45 14.49 3.62 4.30
N ARG A 46 14.66 3.49 3.00
CA ARG A 46 13.60 3.17 2.04
C ARG A 46 14.15 2.30 0.92
N PRO A 47 13.48 1.20 0.55
CA PRO A 47 13.79 0.47 -0.67
C PRO A 47 13.38 1.31 -1.87
N ILE A 48 14.24 1.41 -2.89
CA ILE A 48 14.06 2.29 -4.06
C ILE A 48 14.40 1.52 -5.32
N VAL A 49 13.46 1.48 -6.26
CA VAL A 49 13.70 0.88 -7.58
C VAL A 49 14.78 1.64 -8.36
N ASN A 50 15.43 0.96 -9.29
CA ASN A 50 16.25 1.61 -10.31
C ASN A 50 15.36 2.13 -11.47
N ASP A 51 15.98 2.76 -12.46
CA ASP A 51 15.25 3.41 -13.57
C ASP A 51 14.46 2.41 -14.43
N THR A 52 14.90 1.15 -14.52
CA THR A 52 14.30 0.13 -15.38
C THR A 52 13.25 -0.73 -14.67
N GLN A 53 13.25 -0.77 -13.34
CA GLN A 53 12.29 -1.53 -12.55
C GLN A 53 10.95 -0.81 -12.44
N CYS A 54 9.86 -1.55 -12.54
CA CYS A 54 8.49 -1.05 -12.48
C CYS A 54 7.65 -1.77 -11.40
N THR A 55 6.45 -1.28 -11.18
CA THR A 55 5.52 -1.89 -10.24
C THR A 55 5.25 -3.35 -10.57
N SER A 56 5.08 -3.69 -11.85
CA SER A 56 4.83 -5.07 -12.27
C SER A 56 5.93 -6.04 -11.85
N ASP A 57 7.20 -5.60 -11.79
CA ASP A 57 8.32 -6.46 -11.43
C ASP A 57 8.22 -6.92 -9.98
N LEU A 58 7.93 -5.98 -9.08
CA LEU A 58 7.82 -6.25 -7.65
C LEU A 58 6.59 -7.11 -7.32
N VAL A 59 5.44 -6.79 -7.92
CA VAL A 59 4.21 -7.55 -7.65
C VAL A 59 4.21 -8.93 -8.31
N CYS A 60 4.82 -9.09 -9.51
CA CYS A 60 5.01 -10.40 -10.13
C CYS A 60 5.90 -11.30 -9.28
N GLN A 61 7.04 -10.78 -8.81
CA GLN A 61 7.93 -11.55 -7.94
C GLN A 61 7.22 -12.00 -6.66
N SER A 62 6.40 -11.11 -6.06
CA SER A 62 5.58 -11.46 -4.90
C SER A 62 4.59 -12.59 -5.22
N ALA A 63 3.91 -12.51 -6.38
CA ALA A 63 2.95 -13.50 -6.83
C ALA A 63 3.60 -14.85 -7.17
N GLU A 64 4.73 -14.85 -7.89
CA GLU A 64 5.49 -16.05 -8.22
C GLU A 64 5.95 -16.78 -6.96
N ASN A 65 6.47 -16.06 -5.96
CA ASN A 65 6.88 -16.62 -4.67
C ASN A 65 5.70 -17.26 -3.94
N LEU A 66 4.55 -16.57 -3.93
CA LEU A 66 3.34 -17.06 -3.30
C LEU A 66 2.83 -18.34 -3.98
N ILE A 67 2.66 -18.31 -5.31
CA ILE A 67 2.17 -19.45 -6.11
C ILE A 67 3.08 -20.67 -5.91
N LYS A 68 4.40 -20.47 -5.95
CA LYS A 68 5.40 -21.53 -5.74
C LYS A 68 5.34 -22.10 -4.32
N GLN A 69 5.28 -21.23 -3.31
CA GLN A 69 5.36 -21.66 -1.90
C GLN A 69 4.18 -22.54 -1.47
N ILE A 70 2.97 -22.24 -1.95
CA ILE A 70 1.77 -22.99 -1.61
C ILE A 70 1.32 -23.94 -2.72
N SER A 71 2.12 -24.06 -3.80
CA SER A 71 1.89 -24.98 -4.91
C SER A 71 0.48 -24.87 -5.50
N ILE A 72 0.02 -23.64 -5.75
CA ILE A 72 -1.29 -23.39 -6.36
C ILE A 72 -1.22 -23.69 -7.86
N ASP A 73 -2.27 -24.34 -8.32
CA ASP A 73 -2.55 -24.47 -9.75
C ASP A 73 -3.06 -23.11 -10.29
N PRO A 74 -2.33 -22.43 -11.21
CA PRO A 74 -2.74 -21.15 -11.78
C PRO A 74 -4.13 -21.20 -12.44
N ASP A 75 -4.57 -22.36 -12.91
CA ASP A 75 -5.88 -22.57 -13.52
C ASP A 75 -7.05 -22.40 -12.52
N LYS A 76 -6.77 -22.42 -11.24
CA LYS A 76 -7.76 -22.18 -10.17
C LYS A 76 -7.89 -20.71 -9.77
N ILE A 77 -7.07 -19.82 -10.34
CA ILE A 77 -7.14 -18.37 -10.10
C ILE A 77 -8.14 -17.76 -11.09
N GLY A 78 -9.28 -17.30 -10.60
CA GLY A 78 -10.33 -16.70 -11.42
C GLY A 78 -10.31 -15.18 -11.48
N VAL A 79 -9.59 -14.55 -10.57
CA VAL A 79 -9.53 -13.09 -10.44
C VAL A 79 -8.10 -12.65 -10.13
N LEU A 80 -7.60 -11.64 -10.84
CA LEU A 80 -6.38 -10.91 -10.54
C LEU A 80 -6.70 -9.42 -10.54
N ILE A 81 -6.47 -8.76 -9.42
CA ILE A 81 -6.61 -7.30 -9.29
C ILE A 81 -5.26 -6.72 -8.93
N LEU A 82 -4.85 -5.68 -9.65
CA LEU A 82 -3.71 -4.85 -9.26
C LEU A 82 -4.20 -3.52 -8.68
N VAL A 83 -3.76 -3.18 -7.49
CA VAL A 83 -3.91 -1.86 -6.90
C VAL A 83 -2.60 -1.10 -7.06
N THR A 84 -2.63 -0.01 -7.84
CA THR A 84 -1.45 0.83 -8.07
C THR A 84 -1.82 2.24 -8.53
N GLN A 85 -0.98 3.22 -8.18
CA GLN A 85 -0.99 4.58 -8.75
C GLN A 85 0.25 4.84 -9.62
N THR A 86 1.10 3.83 -9.79
CA THR A 86 2.28 3.87 -10.65
C THR A 86 2.26 2.72 -11.66
N PRO A 87 1.24 2.70 -12.57
CA PRO A 87 1.16 1.67 -13.60
C PRO A 87 2.38 1.75 -14.53
N ASP A 88 2.76 0.60 -15.12
CA ASP A 88 3.91 0.55 -16.04
C ASP A 88 3.68 1.43 -17.28
N TYR A 89 2.44 1.48 -17.75
CA TYR A 89 2.01 2.27 -18.92
C TYR A 89 0.64 2.92 -18.63
N ILE A 90 0.32 3.99 -19.35
CA ILE A 90 -1.04 4.57 -19.32
C ILE A 90 -2.07 3.55 -19.83
N LEU A 91 -1.69 2.75 -20.84
CA LEU A 91 -2.44 1.62 -21.38
C LEU A 91 -1.45 0.63 -22.05
N PRO A 92 -1.69 -0.69 -22.00
CA PRO A 92 -2.82 -1.36 -21.35
C PRO A 92 -2.75 -1.28 -19.81
N ALA A 93 -3.77 -1.79 -19.12
CA ALA A 93 -3.70 -2.01 -17.68
C ALA A 93 -2.51 -2.91 -17.34
N THR A 94 -1.76 -2.58 -16.28
CA THR A 94 -0.56 -3.34 -15.87
C THR A 94 -0.91 -4.78 -15.49
N SER A 95 -2.12 -5.03 -14.95
CA SER A 95 -2.62 -6.38 -14.67
C SER A 95 -2.68 -7.29 -15.89
N CYS A 96 -2.88 -6.75 -17.10
CA CYS A 96 -2.83 -7.53 -18.34
C CYS A 96 -1.39 -8.05 -18.64
N ILE A 97 -0.37 -7.24 -18.32
CA ILE A 97 1.04 -7.64 -18.46
C ILE A 97 1.34 -8.75 -17.44
N ILE A 98 0.90 -8.55 -16.19
CA ILE A 98 1.08 -9.50 -15.11
C ILE A 98 0.39 -10.84 -15.40
N HIS A 99 -0.84 -10.80 -15.93
CA HIS A 99 -1.58 -11.99 -16.35
C HIS A 99 -0.74 -12.87 -17.30
N ASN A 100 -0.12 -12.24 -18.30
CA ASN A 100 0.75 -12.93 -19.25
C ASN A 100 2.02 -13.49 -18.58
N ARG A 101 2.66 -12.70 -17.70
CA ARG A 101 3.88 -13.12 -16.98
C ARG A 101 3.61 -14.33 -16.08
N LEU A 102 2.49 -14.33 -15.37
CA LEU A 102 2.07 -15.42 -14.47
C LEU A 102 1.43 -16.60 -15.21
N LYS A 103 1.25 -16.51 -16.55
CA LYS A 103 0.64 -17.53 -17.40
C LYS A 103 -0.73 -17.99 -16.88
N LEU A 104 -1.57 -17.06 -16.45
CA LEU A 104 -2.91 -17.36 -15.95
C LEU A 104 -3.85 -17.75 -17.11
N CYS A 105 -4.96 -18.42 -16.78
CA CYS A 105 -5.99 -18.78 -17.74
C CYS A 105 -6.63 -17.57 -18.41
N LYS A 106 -7.02 -17.71 -19.68
CA LYS A 106 -7.67 -16.64 -20.45
C LYS A 106 -9.04 -16.21 -19.90
N ASP A 107 -9.67 -17.03 -19.10
CA ASP A 107 -10.94 -16.76 -18.42
C ASP A 107 -10.77 -16.06 -17.05
N THR A 108 -9.52 -15.76 -16.64
CA THR A 108 -9.23 -14.97 -15.45
C THR A 108 -9.63 -13.50 -15.66
N ILE A 109 -10.45 -12.95 -14.79
CA ILE A 109 -10.79 -11.51 -14.79
C ILE A 109 -9.59 -10.72 -14.28
N VAL A 110 -9.12 -9.72 -15.07
CA VAL A 110 -7.98 -8.87 -14.70
C VAL A 110 -8.27 -7.40 -14.94
N PHE A 111 -7.93 -6.54 -13.98
CA PHE A 111 -7.95 -5.06 -14.12
C PHE A 111 -7.18 -4.37 -13.00
N ASP A 112 -6.87 -3.09 -13.21
CA ASP A 112 -6.19 -2.24 -12.24
C ASP A 112 -7.21 -1.39 -11.47
N ILE A 113 -6.92 -1.14 -10.20
CA ILE A 113 -7.60 -0.14 -9.36
C ILE A 113 -6.61 0.99 -9.09
N ASN A 114 -6.92 2.19 -9.60
CA ASN A 114 -6.13 3.40 -9.36
C ASN A 114 -6.44 3.98 -7.97
N LEU A 115 -5.93 3.33 -6.93
CA LEU A 115 -5.94 3.81 -5.54
C LEU A 115 -4.57 3.55 -4.92
N GLY A 116 -4.12 4.47 -4.06
CA GLY A 116 -2.86 4.34 -3.32
C GLY A 116 -3.08 3.80 -1.91
N CYS A 117 -2.90 4.65 -0.92
CA CYS A 117 -2.85 4.33 0.51
C CYS A 117 -4.04 3.54 1.07
N SER A 118 -5.25 3.79 0.56
CA SER A 118 -6.48 3.06 0.91
C SER A 118 -6.71 1.82 0.06
N GLY A 119 -5.99 1.72 -1.06
CA GLY A 119 -6.28 0.81 -2.16
C GLY A 119 -6.25 -0.67 -1.79
N TYR A 120 -5.34 -1.08 -0.88
CA TYR A 120 -5.29 -2.47 -0.43
C TYR A 120 -6.63 -2.95 0.16
N ILE A 121 -7.29 -2.11 0.97
CA ILE A 121 -8.58 -2.47 1.59
C ILE A 121 -9.70 -2.52 0.54
N TYR A 122 -9.72 -1.56 -0.40
CA TYR A 122 -10.66 -1.58 -1.52
C TYR A 122 -10.44 -2.81 -2.41
N GLY A 123 -9.17 -3.13 -2.72
CA GLY A 123 -8.80 -4.31 -3.51
C GLY A 123 -9.22 -5.62 -2.84
N LEU A 124 -9.02 -5.76 -1.52
CA LEU A 124 -9.49 -6.92 -0.75
C LEU A 124 -11.00 -7.11 -0.89
N TYR A 125 -11.75 -6.03 -0.77
CA TYR A 125 -13.22 -6.07 -0.89
C TYR A 125 -13.66 -6.47 -2.29
N VAL A 126 -13.12 -5.83 -3.32
CA VAL A 126 -13.49 -6.10 -4.72
C VAL A 126 -13.08 -7.52 -5.13
N ALA A 127 -11.86 -7.95 -4.79
CA ALA A 127 -11.39 -9.31 -5.07
C ALA A 127 -12.25 -10.37 -4.38
N SER A 128 -12.67 -10.11 -3.14
CA SER A 128 -13.57 -11.02 -2.40
C SER A 128 -14.94 -11.17 -3.08
N ILE A 129 -15.57 -10.06 -3.51
CA ILE A 129 -16.88 -10.10 -4.19
C ILE A 129 -16.78 -10.85 -5.52
N LEU A 130 -15.75 -10.56 -6.32
CA LEU A 130 -15.57 -11.22 -7.61
C LEU A 130 -15.28 -12.72 -7.43
N LEU A 131 -14.48 -13.08 -6.44
CA LEU A 131 -14.23 -14.48 -6.13
C LEU A 131 -15.49 -15.23 -5.71
N MET A 132 -16.35 -14.60 -4.90
CA MET A 132 -17.62 -15.20 -4.49
C MET A 132 -18.54 -15.54 -5.69
N SER A 133 -18.48 -14.74 -6.74
CA SER A 133 -19.27 -14.93 -7.97
C SER A 133 -18.61 -15.82 -9.03
N SER A 134 -17.37 -16.25 -8.82
CA SER A 134 -16.60 -17.11 -9.73
C SER A 134 -16.76 -18.59 -9.38
N ASP A 135 -16.61 -19.49 -10.35
CA ASP A 135 -16.49 -20.93 -10.11
C ASP A 135 -15.09 -21.35 -9.66
N LYS A 136 -14.09 -20.46 -9.79
CA LYS A 136 -12.71 -20.71 -9.38
C LYS A 136 -12.55 -20.57 -7.85
N SER A 137 -11.47 -21.15 -7.33
CA SER A 137 -11.21 -21.24 -5.89
C SER A 137 -10.46 -20.04 -5.32
N TYR A 138 -9.68 -19.32 -6.17
CA TYR A 138 -8.74 -18.31 -5.73
C TYR A 138 -8.91 -16.99 -6.46
N ALA A 139 -8.65 -15.89 -5.72
CA ALA A 139 -8.37 -14.58 -6.28
C ALA A 139 -6.98 -14.10 -5.83
N LEU A 140 -6.26 -13.44 -6.71
CA LEU A 140 -4.97 -12.85 -6.45
C LEU A 140 -5.12 -11.32 -6.40
N LEU A 141 -4.95 -10.74 -5.24
CA LEU A 141 -4.86 -9.30 -5.05
C LEU A 141 -3.39 -8.91 -5.02
N LEU A 142 -2.98 -8.09 -5.96
CA LEU A 142 -1.67 -7.46 -6.00
C LEU A 142 -1.81 -6.00 -5.57
N ALA A 143 -0.86 -5.51 -4.78
CA ALA A 143 -0.78 -4.10 -4.43
C ALA A 143 0.68 -3.67 -4.41
N GLY A 144 0.99 -2.58 -5.11
CA GLY A 144 2.36 -2.11 -5.22
C GLY A 144 2.45 -0.76 -5.91
N ASP A 145 3.51 -0.04 -5.56
CA ASP A 145 3.83 1.25 -6.15
C ASP A 145 5.35 1.44 -6.22
N THR A 146 5.80 2.15 -7.27
CA THR A 146 7.16 2.68 -7.43
C THR A 146 7.13 4.21 -7.32
N ILE A 147 6.57 4.68 -6.22
CA ILE A 147 6.26 6.08 -5.98
C ILE A 147 7.52 6.96 -5.84
N SER A 148 8.66 6.34 -5.51
CA SER A 148 9.95 7.03 -5.43
C SER A 148 10.35 7.72 -6.74
N LYS A 149 9.88 7.20 -7.88
CA LYS A 149 10.10 7.79 -9.21
C LYS A 149 9.48 9.18 -9.36
N TYR A 150 8.47 9.48 -8.56
CA TYR A 150 7.76 10.76 -8.58
C TYR A 150 8.15 11.69 -7.43
N ALA A 151 8.93 11.23 -6.45
CA ALA A 151 9.42 12.08 -5.38
C ALA A 151 10.48 13.07 -5.89
N GLY A 152 10.25 14.37 -5.67
CA GLY A 152 11.23 15.40 -6.04
C GLY A 152 12.54 15.24 -5.27
N LYS A 153 13.70 15.26 -5.96
CA LYS A 153 15.01 15.05 -5.32
C LYS A 153 15.31 16.06 -4.19
N GLU A 154 14.87 17.30 -4.37
CA GLU A 154 15.04 18.39 -3.40
C GLU A 154 13.73 18.75 -2.68
N ASP A 155 12.75 17.86 -2.69
CA ASP A 155 11.48 18.02 -1.97
C ASP A 155 11.46 17.17 -0.70
N ALA A 156 11.73 17.80 0.44
CA ALA A 156 11.79 17.12 1.72
C ALA A 156 10.43 16.55 2.17
N SER A 157 9.31 17.08 1.67
CA SER A 157 7.97 16.61 2.03
C SER A 157 7.66 15.20 1.50
N THR A 158 8.32 14.79 0.41
CA THR A 158 8.12 13.49 -0.25
C THR A 158 9.38 12.62 -0.21
N ARG A 159 10.56 13.21 -0.42
CA ARG A 159 11.85 12.51 -0.58
C ARG A 159 12.23 11.64 0.60
N PHE A 160 11.90 12.03 1.82
CA PHE A 160 12.25 11.31 3.05
C PHE A 160 11.26 10.21 3.43
N ILE A 161 10.11 10.15 2.75
CA ILE A 161 8.98 9.35 3.21
C ILE A 161 8.78 8.12 2.34
N PHE A 162 8.70 8.28 1.01
CA PHE A 162 8.23 7.25 0.11
C PHE A 162 9.31 6.23 -0.26
N GLY A 163 8.95 4.94 -0.13
CA GLY A 163 9.69 3.79 -0.63
C GLY A 163 8.84 2.96 -1.58
N ASP A 164 9.44 1.98 -2.22
CA ASP A 164 8.83 1.15 -3.24
C ASP A 164 8.65 -0.28 -2.74
N ALA A 165 7.52 -0.89 -3.07
CA ALA A 165 7.24 -2.28 -2.75
C ALA A 165 6.14 -2.86 -3.64
N GLY A 166 6.13 -4.19 -3.75
CA GLY A 166 5.04 -4.97 -4.29
C GLY A 166 4.58 -6.04 -3.32
N SER A 167 3.32 -6.41 -3.39
CA SER A 167 2.73 -7.49 -2.59
C SER A 167 1.75 -8.32 -3.39
N ALA A 168 1.57 -9.57 -2.98
CA ALA A 168 0.56 -10.47 -3.47
C ALA A 168 -0.18 -11.07 -2.26
N THR A 169 -1.51 -11.01 -2.29
CA THR A 169 -2.39 -11.63 -1.30
C THR A 169 -3.30 -12.62 -2.01
N LEU A 170 -3.27 -13.87 -1.56
CA LEU A 170 -4.18 -14.89 -2.05
C LEU A 170 -5.43 -14.92 -1.20
N LEU A 171 -6.57 -14.75 -1.85
CA LEU A 171 -7.88 -15.00 -1.27
C LEU A 171 -8.38 -16.38 -1.71
N GLU A 172 -8.98 -17.10 -0.79
CA GLU A 172 -9.50 -18.45 -0.98
C GLU A 172 -10.94 -18.53 -0.54
N LYS A 173 -11.76 -19.29 -1.28
CA LYS A 173 -13.09 -19.70 -0.83
C LYS A 173 -12.99 -20.67 0.32
N ASN A 174 -13.59 -20.33 1.47
CA ASN A 174 -13.67 -21.20 2.64
C ASN A 174 -14.97 -20.91 3.40
N GLU A 175 -15.94 -21.78 3.31
CA GLU A 175 -17.25 -21.63 3.97
C GLU A 175 -17.15 -21.49 5.50
N GLN A 176 -16.08 -21.99 6.11
CA GLN A 176 -15.82 -21.90 7.55
C GLN A 176 -15.05 -20.64 7.95
N ALA A 177 -14.65 -19.78 6.97
CA ALA A 177 -13.92 -18.56 7.24
C ALA A 177 -14.74 -17.57 8.08
N ASN A 178 -14.05 -16.87 8.96
CA ASN A 178 -14.64 -15.78 9.72
C ASN A 178 -15.14 -14.65 8.80
N THR A 179 -16.20 -13.96 9.22
CA THR A 179 -16.72 -12.82 8.45
C THR A 179 -15.71 -11.69 8.41
N LEU A 180 -15.44 -11.16 7.22
CA LEU A 180 -14.71 -9.91 7.00
C LEU A 180 -15.68 -8.73 7.11
N PHE A 181 -15.35 -7.73 7.95
CA PHE A 181 -16.18 -6.55 8.17
C PHE A 181 -15.48 -5.32 7.58
N PHE A 182 -16.00 -4.80 6.48
CA PHE A 182 -15.44 -3.64 5.78
C PHE A 182 -16.23 -2.36 6.05
N SER A 183 -15.52 -1.23 6.06
CA SER A 183 -16.11 0.10 6.06
C SER A 183 -15.24 1.03 5.21
N PHE A 184 -15.89 1.92 4.43
CA PHE A 184 -15.23 2.79 3.46
C PHE A 184 -15.76 4.20 3.54
N GLY A 185 -15.00 5.15 3.01
CA GLY A 185 -15.43 6.50 2.79
C GLY A 185 -14.57 7.24 1.77
N THR A 186 -15.12 8.31 1.22
CA THR A 186 -14.44 9.16 0.24
C THR A 186 -14.89 10.61 0.44
N ASP A 187 -13.92 11.52 0.43
CA ASP A 187 -14.14 12.97 0.40
C ASP A 187 -13.29 13.59 -0.70
N GLY A 188 -13.90 13.83 -1.85
CA GLY A 188 -13.23 14.40 -3.00
C GLY A 188 -12.82 15.86 -2.84
N SER A 189 -13.19 16.57 -1.77
CA SER A 189 -12.81 17.97 -1.58
C SER A 189 -11.29 18.16 -1.40
N GLY A 190 -10.59 17.15 -0.89
CA GLY A 190 -9.16 17.16 -0.63
C GLY A 190 -8.26 16.67 -1.78
N TRP A 191 -8.79 16.51 -2.99
CA TRP A 191 -8.06 15.88 -4.10
C TRP A 191 -6.74 16.55 -4.47
N GLN A 192 -6.61 17.85 -4.23
CA GLN A 192 -5.40 18.63 -4.56
C GLN A 192 -4.27 18.46 -3.54
N ASN A 193 -4.55 17.93 -2.35
CA ASN A 193 -3.61 17.90 -1.23
C ASN A 193 -2.58 16.76 -1.34
N LEU A 194 -2.81 15.82 -2.24
CA LEU A 194 -1.86 14.77 -2.59
C LEU A 194 -2.06 14.41 -4.07
N ILE A 195 -1.17 14.93 -4.93
CA ILE A 195 -1.37 14.88 -6.38
C ILE A 195 -0.03 14.89 -7.14
N ILE A 196 0.00 14.26 -8.31
CA ILE A 196 0.99 14.54 -9.37
C ILE A 196 0.28 15.39 -10.42
N PRO A 197 0.58 16.70 -10.53
CA PRO A 197 -0.20 17.63 -11.36
C PRO A 197 -0.10 17.38 -12.87
N ALA A 198 0.99 16.77 -13.35
CA ALA A 198 1.25 16.52 -14.77
C ALA A 198 1.33 15.04 -15.12
N GLY A 199 1.36 14.72 -16.41
CA GLY A 199 1.44 13.34 -16.93
C GLY A 199 0.09 12.70 -17.24
N GLY A 200 -1.00 13.19 -16.66
CA GLY A 200 -2.36 12.73 -16.97
C GLY A 200 -3.00 13.47 -18.16
N ALA A 201 -4.21 13.05 -18.54
CA ALA A 201 -4.92 13.62 -19.70
C ALA A 201 -5.25 15.13 -19.55
N ARG A 202 -5.45 15.61 -18.32
CA ARG A 202 -5.76 17.02 -18.03
C ARG A 202 -4.56 17.94 -18.23
N ASN A 203 -3.36 17.49 -17.87
CA ASN A 203 -2.11 18.21 -18.01
C ASN A 203 -1.07 17.24 -18.56
N ARG A 204 -1.02 17.15 -19.90
CA ARG A 204 -0.04 16.31 -20.59
C ARG A 204 1.34 16.94 -20.54
N ASP A 205 2.34 16.16 -20.94
CA ASP A 205 3.71 16.62 -21.05
C ASP A 205 3.81 17.89 -21.92
N ASN A 206 4.39 18.94 -21.31
CA ASN A 206 4.74 20.19 -21.97
C ASN A 206 5.94 20.83 -21.23
N LYS A 207 6.62 21.78 -21.88
CA LYS A 207 7.82 22.43 -21.32
C LYS A 207 7.59 23.17 -20.01
N GLU A 208 6.35 23.61 -19.74
CA GLU A 208 5.99 24.29 -18.50
C GLU A 208 5.99 23.33 -17.30
N ASN A 209 5.69 22.06 -17.52
CA ASN A 209 5.65 21.04 -16.47
C ASN A 209 7.03 20.80 -15.84
N ASN A 210 8.12 21.06 -16.59
CA ASN A 210 9.50 20.91 -16.13
C ASN A 210 10.05 22.12 -15.37
N LYS A 211 9.26 23.21 -15.23
CA LYS A 211 9.66 24.37 -14.46
C LYS A 211 9.71 24.04 -12.97
N ILE A 212 10.87 24.30 -12.36
CA ILE A 212 11.05 24.14 -10.92
C ILE A 212 10.27 25.24 -10.20
N THR A 213 9.43 24.84 -9.25
CA THR A 213 8.78 25.71 -8.27
C THR A 213 9.43 25.50 -6.91
N ILE A 214 9.51 26.58 -6.11
CA ILE A 214 10.07 26.55 -4.76
C ILE A 214 8.94 27.01 -3.82
N ASP A 215 8.63 26.18 -2.82
CA ASP A 215 7.65 26.55 -1.80
C ASP A 215 8.28 27.32 -0.61
N LEU A 216 7.46 27.72 0.35
CA LEU A 216 7.89 28.51 1.52
C LEU A 216 8.89 27.77 2.41
N ASP A 217 8.89 26.43 2.38
CA ASP A 217 9.81 25.58 3.14
C ASP A 217 11.11 25.27 2.36
N GLY A 218 11.24 25.84 1.15
CA GLY A 218 12.41 25.67 0.29
C GLY A 218 12.42 24.34 -0.48
N ASN A 219 11.32 23.59 -0.53
CA ASN A 219 11.22 22.38 -1.31
C ASN A 219 11.13 22.72 -2.80
N LYS A 220 11.89 22.02 -3.63
CA LYS A 220 11.95 22.22 -5.07
C LYS A 220 11.30 21.04 -5.77
N ARG A 221 10.34 21.34 -6.64
CA ARG A 221 9.62 20.33 -7.43
C ARG A 221 9.15 20.88 -8.78
N THR A 222 8.88 19.96 -9.69
CA THR A 222 8.19 20.23 -10.96
C THR A 222 6.74 19.77 -10.89
N ALA A 223 5.94 20.05 -11.90
CA ALA A 223 4.57 19.54 -11.97
C ALA A 223 4.49 18.00 -12.17
N GLU A 224 5.59 17.35 -12.56
CA GLU A 224 5.69 15.90 -12.69
C GLU A 224 6.02 15.20 -11.36
N ASN A 225 6.37 15.97 -10.34
CA ASN A 225 6.64 15.43 -9.02
C ASN A 225 5.36 15.34 -8.17
N LEU A 226 5.38 14.40 -7.25
CA LEU A 226 4.35 14.26 -6.24
C LEU A 226 4.35 15.49 -5.33
N TYR A 227 3.22 16.15 -5.23
CA TYR A 227 2.94 17.20 -4.24
C TYR A 227 2.16 16.62 -3.08
N MET A 228 2.52 16.99 -1.86
CA MET A 228 1.80 16.60 -0.65
C MET A 228 1.69 17.77 0.33
N ASP A 229 0.46 18.15 0.68
CA ASP A 229 0.17 19.00 1.83
C ASP A 229 0.04 18.14 3.09
N GLY A 230 1.15 18.03 3.82
CA GLY A 230 1.21 17.17 5.01
C GLY A 230 0.27 17.60 6.14
N MET A 231 -0.04 18.92 6.24
CA MET A 231 -0.95 19.46 7.26
C MET A 231 -2.39 19.07 6.96
N GLU A 232 -2.83 19.24 5.71
CA GLU A 232 -4.18 18.89 5.28
C GLU A 232 -4.42 17.36 5.35
N ILE A 233 -3.43 16.54 5.00
CA ILE A 233 -3.49 15.08 5.19
C ILE A 233 -3.61 14.72 6.68
N PHE A 234 -2.88 15.42 7.55
CA PHE A 234 -2.98 15.20 8.99
C PHE A 234 -4.35 15.61 9.54
N ASN A 235 -4.86 16.79 9.16
CA ASN A 235 -6.18 17.28 9.56
C ASN A 235 -7.29 16.31 9.15
N PHE A 236 -7.27 15.85 7.89
CA PHE A 236 -8.17 14.81 7.38
C PHE A 236 -8.10 13.54 8.22
N THR A 237 -6.89 13.07 8.53
CA THR A 237 -6.70 11.84 9.29
C THR A 237 -7.34 11.93 10.67
N ILE A 238 -7.17 13.06 11.37
CA ILE A 238 -7.69 13.25 12.72
C ILE A 238 -9.21 13.44 12.71
N SER A 239 -9.70 14.29 11.80
CA SER A 239 -11.12 14.68 11.80
C SER A 239 -12.04 13.62 11.21
N THR A 240 -11.53 12.76 10.33
CA THR A 240 -12.34 11.82 9.57
C THR A 240 -11.95 10.37 9.81
N VAL A 241 -10.66 10.02 9.69
CA VAL A 241 -10.24 8.61 9.78
C VAL A 241 -10.29 8.08 11.21
N VAL A 242 -9.87 8.87 12.21
CA VAL A 242 -9.92 8.43 13.63
C VAL A 242 -11.35 8.17 14.09
N PRO A 243 -12.35 9.06 13.89
CA PRO A 243 -13.76 8.76 14.20
C PRO A 243 -14.29 7.52 13.46
N HIS A 244 -13.96 7.36 12.18
CA HIS A 244 -14.35 6.20 11.39
C HIS A 244 -13.80 4.88 11.99
N LEU A 245 -12.54 4.87 12.44
CA LEU A 245 -11.93 3.72 13.10
C LEU A 245 -12.58 3.41 14.44
N GLN A 246 -12.94 4.45 15.23
CA GLN A 246 -13.64 4.27 16.48
C GLN A 246 -15.00 3.58 16.27
N GLU A 247 -15.76 3.97 15.22
CA GLU A 247 -17.03 3.30 14.88
C GLU A 247 -16.86 1.81 14.54
N ILE A 248 -15.77 1.43 13.88
CA ILE A 248 -15.48 0.03 13.55
C ILE A 248 -15.16 -0.75 14.84
N ILE A 249 -14.34 -0.17 15.71
CA ILE A 249 -13.98 -0.77 17.01
C ILE A 249 -15.24 -0.96 17.85
N ASP A 250 -16.13 0.04 17.91
CA ASP A 250 -17.37 -0.02 18.67
C ASP A 250 -18.32 -1.12 18.14
N LYS A 251 -18.35 -1.35 16.82
CA LYS A 251 -19.22 -2.34 16.17
C LYS A 251 -18.66 -3.76 16.15
N CYS A 252 -17.33 -3.91 16.03
CA CYS A 252 -16.67 -5.23 15.86
C CYS A 252 -15.94 -5.71 17.12
N GLY A 253 -15.79 -4.83 18.11
CA GLY A 253 -15.00 -5.06 19.32
C GLY A 253 -13.55 -4.60 19.18
N PHE A 254 -12.86 -4.48 20.31
CA PHE A 254 -11.49 -3.99 20.36
C PHE A 254 -10.53 -4.96 19.66
N PRO A 255 -9.60 -4.47 18.80
CA PRO A 255 -8.69 -5.32 18.05
C PRO A 255 -7.57 -5.88 18.91
N ASP A 256 -7.13 -7.10 18.58
CA ASP A 256 -5.95 -7.74 19.15
C ASP A 256 -4.68 -7.27 18.48
N THR A 257 -4.72 -7.11 17.15
CA THR A 257 -3.62 -6.59 16.33
C THR A 257 -4.12 -5.48 15.41
N VAL A 258 -3.30 -4.45 15.20
CA VAL A 258 -3.63 -3.30 14.37
C VAL A 258 -2.50 -3.00 13.38
N VAL A 259 -2.85 -2.89 12.11
CA VAL A 259 -1.95 -2.44 11.04
C VAL A 259 -2.63 -1.37 10.21
N PHE A 260 -2.10 -0.17 10.28
CA PHE A 260 -2.54 0.93 9.43
C PHE A 260 -1.54 1.18 8.31
N HIS A 261 -2.01 1.81 7.24
CA HIS A 261 -1.14 2.37 6.22
C HIS A 261 -0.01 3.17 6.86
N GLN A 262 1.23 2.93 6.44
CA GLN A 262 2.46 3.45 7.05
C GLN A 262 2.79 4.87 6.54
N ALA A 263 1.95 5.86 6.88
CA ALA A 263 2.08 7.24 6.42
C ALA A 263 3.36 7.91 6.97
N ASN A 264 3.43 8.11 8.28
CA ASN A 264 4.60 8.55 9.05
C ASN A 264 4.38 8.26 10.53
N ARG A 265 5.47 8.24 11.32
CA ARG A 265 5.43 7.86 12.75
C ARG A 265 4.56 8.79 13.60
N TYR A 266 4.67 10.09 13.36
CA TYR A 266 3.93 11.08 14.13
C TYR A 266 2.42 10.87 14.00
N MET A 267 1.93 10.72 12.77
CA MET A 267 0.52 10.47 12.48
C MET A 267 0.04 9.15 13.08
N LEU A 268 0.79 8.07 12.89
CA LEU A 268 0.44 6.75 13.42
C LEU A 268 0.36 6.72 14.94
N GLU A 269 1.32 7.35 15.63
CA GLU A 269 1.31 7.46 17.10
C GLU A 269 0.14 8.31 17.60
N PHE A 270 -0.23 9.36 16.88
CA PHE A 270 -1.41 10.16 17.20
C PHE A 270 -2.68 9.30 17.10
N MET A 271 -2.88 8.59 16.00
CA MET A 271 -4.05 7.71 15.78
C MET A 271 -4.12 6.62 16.85
N ARG A 272 -3.00 5.93 17.10
CA ARG A 272 -2.90 4.88 18.12
C ARG A 272 -3.34 5.39 19.50
N LYS A 273 -2.82 6.56 19.93
CA LYS A 273 -3.15 7.16 21.22
C LYS A 273 -4.60 7.60 21.29
N SER A 274 -5.13 8.23 20.24
CA SER A 274 -6.53 8.67 20.15
C SER A 274 -7.51 7.50 20.27
N LEU A 275 -7.18 6.36 19.66
CA LEU A 275 -7.98 5.12 19.72
C LEU A 275 -7.64 4.25 20.95
N LYS A 276 -6.75 4.71 21.85
CA LYS A 276 -6.31 4.01 23.06
C LYS A 276 -5.76 2.60 22.78
N ILE A 277 -5.18 2.38 21.60
CA ILE A 277 -4.59 1.10 21.23
C ILE A 277 -3.24 0.91 21.95
N PRO A 278 -3.03 -0.19 22.66
CA PRO A 278 -1.74 -0.51 23.29
C PRO A 278 -0.61 -0.59 22.26
N LYS A 279 0.61 -0.23 22.68
CA LYS A 279 1.75 -0.14 21.76
C LYS A 279 2.17 -1.51 21.20
N ASP A 280 2.02 -2.54 21.98
CA ASP A 280 2.32 -3.94 21.64
C ASP A 280 1.34 -4.57 20.66
N ARG A 281 0.17 -3.95 20.46
CA ARG A 281 -0.84 -4.36 19.45
C ARG A 281 -0.76 -3.59 18.14
N PHE A 282 0.10 -2.58 18.04
CA PHE A 282 0.20 -1.69 16.88
C PHE A 282 1.53 -1.87 16.16
N LEU A 283 1.48 -2.36 14.91
CA LEU A 283 2.67 -2.70 14.14
C LEU A 283 3.17 -1.52 13.29
N TYR A 284 4.51 -1.39 13.18
CA TYR A 284 5.20 -0.34 12.43
C TYR A 284 6.35 -0.92 11.63
N SER A 285 6.34 -0.75 10.32
CA SER A 285 7.43 -1.15 9.41
C SER A 285 8.15 0.04 8.76
N LEU A 286 7.60 1.25 8.92
CA LEU A 286 8.03 2.46 8.22
C LEU A 286 9.51 2.85 8.49
N GLY A 287 10.10 2.41 9.59
CA GLY A 287 11.50 2.72 9.90
C GLY A 287 12.48 2.20 8.86
N LYS A 288 12.23 1.00 8.36
CA LYS A 288 13.04 0.33 7.34
C LYS A 288 12.54 0.57 5.92
N TYR A 289 11.22 0.59 5.73
CA TYR A 289 10.63 0.56 4.40
C TYR A 289 10.01 1.89 3.96
N GLY A 290 9.81 2.85 4.89
CA GLY A 290 9.11 4.08 4.61
C GLY A 290 7.63 3.85 4.31
N ASN A 291 7.04 4.79 3.58
CA ASN A 291 5.67 4.72 3.08
C ASN A 291 5.68 4.06 1.69
N THR A 292 5.30 2.80 1.61
CA THR A 292 5.22 2.03 0.37
C THR A 292 3.80 2.04 -0.24
N SER A 293 3.05 3.13 -0.02
CA SER A 293 1.72 3.36 -0.58
C SER A 293 0.76 2.17 -0.38
N SER A 294 0.22 1.60 -1.46
CA SER A 294 -0.74 0.49 -1.43
C SER A 294 -0.17 -0.81 -0.83
N ALA A 295 1.13 -1.04 -0.92
CA ALA A 295 1.78 -2.23 -0.37
C ALA A 295 2.08 -2.14 1.14
N SER A 296 1.89 -0.98 1.79
CA SER A 296 2.37 -0.74 3.16
C SER A 296 1.72 -1.66 4.21
N ILE A 297 0.44 -1.98 4.07
CA ILE A 297 -0.28 -2.86 5.00
C ILE A 297 0.23 -4.31 4.87
N PRO A 298 0.19 -4.96 3.70
CA PRO A 298 0.68 -6.33 3.55
C PRO A 298 2.18 -6.45 3.88
N LEU A 299 2.99 -5.44 3.55
CA LEU A 299 4.41 -5.41 3.90
C LEU A 299 4.62 -5.39 5.42
N THR A 300 3.83 -4.58 6.15
CA THR A 300 3.89 -4.54 7.62
C THR A 300 3.47 -5.87 8.24
N LEU A 301 2.43 -6.52 7.72
CA LEU A 301 2.05 -7.87 8.17
C LEU A 301 3.19 -8.87 7.99
N CYS A 302 3.83 -8.90 6.83
CA CYS A 302 4.93 -9.82 6.56
C CYS A 302 6.20 -9.54 7.36
N SER A 303 6.49 -8.24 7.68
CA SER A 303 7.73 -7.86 8.37
C SER A 303 7.63 -7.90 9.89
N GLU A 304 6.48 -7.56 10.46
CA GLU A 304 6.35 -7.25 11.88
C GLU A 304 5.49 -8.22 12.67
N LEU A 305 4.54 -8.92 12.02
CA LEU A 305 3.64 -9.85 12.70
C LEU A 305 4.41 -11.12 13.14
N LYS A 306 4.34 -11.41 14.42
CA LYS A 306 4.99 -12.58 15.01
C LYS A 306 4.00 -13.73 15.15
N LYS A 307 4.49 -14.98 15.14
CA LYS A 307 3.67 -16.18 15.38
C LYS A 307 2.96 -16.21 16.75
N THR A 308 3.45 -15.41 17.70
CA THR A 308 2.90 -15.30 19.06
C THR A 308 1.82 -14.23 19.19
N ASP A 309 1.63 -13.39 18.16
CA ASP A 309 0.66 -12.30 18.20
C ASP A 309 -0.77 -12.86 18.08
N ASP A 310 -1.71 -12.27 18.80
CA ASP A 310 -3.11 -12.61 18.66
C ASP A 310 -3.68 -11.89 17.43
N VAL A 311 -4.21 -12.64 16.49
CA VAL A 311 -4.71 -12.17 15.20
C VAL A 311 -6.17 -12.50 14.96
N ASN A 312 -6.91 -12.88 16.02
CA ASN A 312 -8.33 -13.21 15.95
C ASN A 312 -9.17 -12.01 15.49
N LYS A 313 -8.82 -10.84 15.97
CA LYS A 313 -9.41 -9.55 15.58
C LYS A 313 -8.32 -8.62 15.12
N THR A 314 -7.97 -8.68 13.85
CA THR A 314 -6.98 -7.80 13.25
C THR A 314 -7.69 -6.64 12.53
N LEU A 315 -7.36 -5.41 12.91
CA LEU A 315 -7.86 -4.20 12.25
C LEU A 315 -6.82 -3.69 11.25
N LEU A 316 -7.17 -3.75 9.97
CA LEU A 316 -6.38 -3.13 8.89
C LEU A 316 -7.07 -1.85 8.44
N SER A 317 -6.31 -0.78 8.20
CA SER A 317 -6.86 0.48 7.68
C SER A 317 -5.89 1.19 6.74
N GLY A 318 -6.38 1.55 5.56
CA GLY A 318 -5.71 2.39 4.58
C GLY A 318 -6.44 3.70 4.39
N PHE A 319 -5.71 4.81 4.26
CA PHE A 319 -6.26 6.16 4.13
C PHE A 319 -5.24 7.08 3.49
N GLY A 320 -5.70 8.08 2.74
CA GLY A 320 -4.82 9.07 2.09
C GLY A 320 -5.46 9.71 0.86
N VAL A 321 -4.71 9.63 -0.23
CA VAL A 321 -5.06 10.28 -1.51
C VAL A 321 -6.52 10.09 -1.91
N GLY A 322 -7.14 11.21 -2.37
CA GLY A 322 -8.51 11.21 -2.85
C GLY A 322 -9.38 12.37 -2.31
N TYR A 323 -9.68 12.61 -1.03
CA TYR A 323 -9.36 11.64 0.03
C TYR A 323 -10.15 10.36 -0.06
N SER A 324 -9.54 9.26 0.31
CA SER A 324 -10.23 7.97 0.44
C SER A 324 -9.71 7.21 1.65
N TRP A 325 -10.58 6.43 2.28
CA TRP A 325 -10.21 5.54 3.38
C TRP A 325 -11.00 4.26 3.35
N GLY A 326 -10.42 3.21 3.85
CA GLY A 326 -11.05 1.92 4.00
C GLY A 326 -10.47 1.16 5.17
N SER A 327 -11.31 0.39 5.85
CA SER A 327 -10.88 -0.44 6.97
C SER A 327 -11.56 -1.79 6.92
N VAL A 328 -10.87 -2.80 7.42
CA VAL A 328 -11.41 -4.15 7.58
C VAL A 328 -11.03 -4.73 8.93
N MET A 329 -12.02 -5.30 9.62
CA MET A 329 -11.80 -6.18 10.77
C MET A 329 -11.90 -7.62 10.28
N LEU A 330 -10.84 -8.41 10.54
CA LEU A 330 -10.72 -9.77 10.04
C LEU A 330 -9.93 -10.67 10.98
N ASN A 331 -9.90 -11.98 10.70
CA ASN A 331 -9.09 -12.96 11.40
C ASN A 331 -7.98 -13.46 10.46
N LEU A 332 -6.72 -13.48 10.95
CA LEU A 332 -5.54 -13.90 10.18
C LEU A 332 -4.91 -15.22 10.69
N GLN A 333 -5.58 -15.97 11.58
CA GLN A 333 -5.01 -17.19 12.20
C GLN A 333 -4.53 -18.22 11.17
N ASN A 334 -5.22 -18.33 10.03
CA ASN A 334 -4.90 -19.30 8.99
C ASN A 334 -4.19 -18.65 7.78
N THR A 335 -3.68 -17.43 7.94
CA THR A 335 -2.97 -16.72 6.89
C THR A 335 -1.47 -17.01 6.96
N LEU A 336 -0.92 -17.59 5.90
CA LEU A 336 0.52 -17.77 5.77
C LEU A 336 1.19 -16.45 5.36
N LEU A 337 2.12 -15.96 6.16
CA LEU A 337 2.94 -14.79 5.84
C LEU A 337 4.32 -15.25 5.40
N LEU A 338 4.71 -14.89 4.18
CA LEU A 338 6.03 -15.22 3.63
C LEU A 338 7.08 -14.18 4.03
N ASN A 339 8.33 -14.60 4.08
CA ASN A 339 9.45 -13.67 4.23
C ASN A 339 9.47 -12.67 3.07
N ILE A 340 9.87 -11.43 3.36
CA ILE A 340 10.01 -10.41 2.34
C ILE A 340 11.16 -10.78 1.40
N TYR A 341 10.88 -10.73 0.11
CA TYR A 341 11.86 -10.97 -0.95
C TYR A 341 12.52 -9.64 -1.37
N GLU A 342 13.83 -9.67 -1.61
CA GLU A 342 14.56 -8.53 -2.17
C GLU A 342 14.80 -8.79 -3.66
N TYR A 343 14.35 -7.87 -4.52
CA TYR A 343 14.40 -7.98 -5.98
C TYR A 343 15.60 -7.23 -6.54
N SER A 344 16.56 -7.97 -7.07
CA SER A 344 17.79 -7.42 -7.67
C SER A 344 17.67 -7.09 -9.17
N GLY A 345 16.53 -7.43 -9.79
CA GLY A 345 16.38 -7.45 -11.24
C GLY A 345 16.71 -8.85 -11.79
N LYS A 346 16.02 -9.28 -12.84
CA LYS A 346 16.50 -10.36 -13.68
C LYS A 346 17.36 -9.68 -14.74
N ASP A 347 18.59 -10.11 -14.88
CA ASP A 347 19.34 -9.89 -16.12
C ASP A 347 18.54 -10.64 -17.21
N GLU A 348 17.82 -9.88 -18.07
CA GLU A 348 17.17 -10.43 -19.26
C GLU A 348 18.20 -10.79 -20.31
#